data_5938e7c80f6b9cc0afba2f9e23c365a3
#
_entry.id   5938e7c80f6b9cc0afba2f9e23c365a3
#
_cell.length_a   1.000
_cell.length_b   1.000
_cell.length_c   1.000
_cell.angle_alpha   90.00
_cell.angle_beta   90.00
_cell.angle_gamma   90.00
#
_symmetry.space_group_name_H-M   'P 1'
#
loop_
_entity.id
_entity.type
_entity.pdbx_description
1 polymer ?
#
loop_
_entity_poly.entity_id
_entity_poly.type
_entity_poly.pdbx_seq_one_letter_code
_entity_poly.pdbx_strand_id
1 'polypeptide(L)'
;TFCDLHDVISISKIKGVNDKISFSGRFKKGVNKKSNTITNVLCLLRKRNFFQKQAFKINIQKNIPHGSGLGGGSSNAADVLNFFNSKMRLKLNKDEIKKIAYKVGFDTPISLEKKNTLLTGKRGEILRLNQKFRLNILIVYPNVICSTKKIYANNKKFTFLRPQSNFFIKDKNKLIDFLKNENNDLEKTTIKFYPKIRKIISFIKSQNGCYFSRITGSGSACIGIFSNM
;
A
#
# COMPACT_ATOMS: atom_id res chain seq x y z
N THR A 1 -6.74 -3.68 4.10
CA THR A 1 -7.43 -2.75 5.01
C THR A 1 -6.95 -1.34 4.77
N PHE A 2 -7.86 -0.38 4.79
CA PHE A 2 -7.58 1.05 4.65
C PHE A 2 -7.79 1.73 6.00
N CYS A 3 -7.03 2.77 6.28
CA CYS A 3 -7.14 3.62 7.47
C CYS A 3 -7.12 5.09 7.06
N ASP A 4 -7.39 5.97 8.01
CA ASP A 4 -7.47 7.43 7.76
C ASP A 4 -6.09 8.08 7.54
N LEU A 5 -4.99 7.35 7.77
CA LEU A 5 -3.65 7.84 7.46
C LEU A 5 -3.45 7.89 5.93
N HIS A 6 -3.25 9.09 5.39
CA HIS A 6 -3.14 9.31 3.94
C HIS A 6 -2.14 10.40 3.58
N ASP A 7 -1.59 10.31 2.38
CA ASP A 7 -0.88 11.40 1.72
C ASP A 7 -1.90 12.34 1.05
N VAL A 8 -1.52 13.59 0.80
CA VAL A 8 -2.36 14.55 0.06
C VAL A 8 -1.71 14.83 -1.29
N ILE A 9 -2.49 14.74 -2.37
CA ILE A 9 -2.00 14.92 -3.74
C ILE A 9 -2.71 16.11 -4.37
N SER A 10 -1.92 17.09 -4.82
CA SER A 10 -2.41 18.24 -5.59
C SER A 10 -1.94 18.12 -7.02
N ILE A 11 -2.88 18.24 -7.96
CA ILE A 11 -2.60 18.13 -9.40
C ILE A 11 -3.13 19.39 -10.10
N SER A 12 -2.27 20.06 -10.85
CA SER A 12 -2.65 21.19 -11.71
C SER A 12 -2.05 21.05 -13.11
N LYS A 13 -2.78 21.54 -14.13
CA LYS A 13 -2.25 21.67 -15.49
C LYS A 13 -1.25 22.82 -15.53
N ILE A 14 -0.18 22.64 -16.31
CA ILE A 14 0.81 23.70 -16.56
C ILE A 14 1.10 23.79 -18.06
N LYS A 15 1.60 24.95 -18.49
CA LYS A 15 2.14 25.12 -19.85
C LYS A 15 3.43 24.32 -20.01
N GLY A 16 3.65 23.76 -21.21
CA GLY A 16 4.83 22.97 -21.54
C GLY A 16 4.56 21.49 -21.69
N VAL A 17 5.62 20.70 -21.92
CA VAL A 17 5.55 19.26 -22.19
C VAL A 17 6.10 18.40 -21.05
N ASN A 18 6.81 19.01 -20.10
CA ASN A 18 7.47 18.30 -19.02
C ASN A 18 6.68 18.42 -17.70
N ASP A 19 6.36 17.27 -17.12
CA ASP A 19 5.71 17.22 -15.81
C ASP A 19 6.65 17.63 -14.69
N LYS A 20 6.10 18.35 -13.69
CA LYS A 20 6.83 18.76 -12.49
C LYS A 20 6.28 18.01 -11.28
N ILE A 21 7.07 17.05 -10.75
CA ILE A 21 6.69 16.27 -9.59
C ILE A 21 7.52 16.71 -8.39
N SER A 22 6.85 16.99 -7.28
CA SER A 22 7.47 17.42 -6.03
C SER A 22 6.86 16.69 -4.84
N PHE A 23 7.65 16.61 -3.78
CA PHE A 23 7.25 15.99 -2.52
C PHE A 23 7.44 16.99 -1.37
N SER A 24 6.43 17.10 -0.53
CA SER A 24 6.42 17.88 0.71
C SER A 24 6.02 16.99 1.89
N GLY A 25 5.88 17.55 3.09
CA GLY A 25 5.46 16.82 4.28
C GLY A 25 6.60 16.12 5.02
N ARG A 26 6.23 15.50 6.15
CA ARG A 26 7.16 14.90 7.13
C ARG A 26 8.05 13.81 6.52
N PHE A 27 7.50 13.01 5.62
CA PHE A 27 8.19 11.84 5.06
C PHE A 27 8.62 12.01 3.60
N LYS A 28 8.86 13.26 3.15
CA LYS A 28 9.36 13.55 1.80
C LYS A 28 10.79 13.09 1.54
N LYS A 29 11.61 12.96 2.61
CA LYS A 29 13.03 12.59 2.50
C LYS A 29 13.18 11.16 2.01
N GLY A 30 14.07 10.93 1.04
CA GLY A 30 14.36 9.61 0.47
C GLY A 30 13.45 9.20 -0.70
N VAL A 31 12.41 9.97 -1.04
CA VAL A 31 11.60 9.68 -2.25
C VAL A 31 12.33 10.17 -3.49
N ASN A 32 12.56 9.27 -4.45
CA ASN A 32 13.21 9.63 -5.72
C ASN A 32 12.23 10.45 -6.58
N LYS A 33 12.61 11.69 -6.92
CA LYS A 33 11.79 12.60 -7.72
C LYS A 33 11.68 12.19 -9.19
N LYS A 34 12.70 11.54 -9.74
CA LYS A 34 12.77 11.14 -11.16
C LYS A 34 12.18 9.76 -11.43
N SER A 35 12.22 8.87 -10.43
CA SER A 35 11.73 7.49 -10.56
C SER A 35 10.90 7.13 -9.34
N ASN A 36 9.60 7.15 -9.50
CA ASN A 36 8.62 6.81 -8.46
C ASN A 36 7.31 6.32 -9.09
N THR A 37 6.37 5.89 -8.27
CA THR A 37 5.10 5.33 -8.75
C THR A 37 4.26 6.35 -9.55
N ILE A 38 4.35 7.65 -9.24
CA ILE A 38 3.62 8.70 -9.97
C ILE A 38 4.24 8.92 -11.36
N THR A 39 5.58 9.00 -11.45
CA THR A 39 6.27 9.10 -12.75
C THR A 39 5.94 7.90 -13.63
N ASN A 40 5.82 6.69 -13.04
CA ASN A 40 5.46 5.48 -13.77
C ASN A 40 4.02 5.55 -14.32
N VAL A 41 3.05 6.04 -13.52
CA VAL A 41 1.67 6.25 -14.02
C VAL A 41 1.65 7.19 -15.21
N LEU A 42 2.29 8.36 -15.09
CA LEU A 42 2.33 9.34 -16.19
C LEU A 42 3.00 8.76 -17.45
N CYS A 43 4.13 8.07 -17.28
CA CYS A 43 4.82 7.41 -18.37
C CYS A 43 3.93 6.39 -19.11
N LEU A 44 3.20 5.55 -18.34
CA LEU A 44 2.30 4.55 -18.92
C LEU A 44 1.08 5.17 -19.64
N LEU A 45 0.56 6.28 -19.13
CA LEU A 45 -0.52 7.02 -19.78
C LEU A 45 -0.02 7.69 -21.07
N ARG A 46 1.17 8.33 -21.04
CA ARG A 46 1.78 8.94 -22.23
C ARG A 46 2.11 7.93 -23.31
N LYS A 47 2.58 6.73 -22.97
CA LYS A 47 2.81 5.62 -23.93
C LYS A 47 1.52 5.17 -24.63
N ARG A 48 0.36 5.54 -24.11
CA ARG A 48 -0.96 5.32 -24.72
C ARG A 48 -1.51 6.58 -25.41
N ASN A 49 -0.63 7.52 -25.73
CA ASN A 49 -0.94 8.79 -26.40
C ASN A 49 -1.84 9.73 -25.61
N PHE A 50 -2.02 9.52 -24.29
CA PHE A 50 -2.68 10.52 -23.46
C PHE A 50 -1.72 11.68 -23.14
N PHE A 51 -2.26 12.91 -23.06
CA PHE A 51 -1.55 14.10 -22.62
C PHE A 51 -0.33 14.53 -23.48
N GLN A 52 -0.34 14.28 -24.78
CA GLN A 52 0.82 14.57 -25.65
C GLN A 52 1.31 16.03 -25.58
N LYS A 53 0.38 16.99 -25.47
CA LYS A 53 0.66 18.44 -25.39
C LYS A 53 0.31 19.06 -24.05
N GLN A 54 0.13 18.25 -23.01
CA GLN A 54 -0.32 18.68 -21.70
C GLN A 54 0.67 18.24 -20.63
N ALA A 55 1.19 19.19 -19.85
CA ALA A 55 2.01 18.89 -18.68
C ALA A 55 1.26 19.14 -17.37
N PHE A 56 1.73 18.50 -16.31
CA PHE A 56 1.14 18.59 -14.96
C PHE A 56 2.18 18.97 -13.92
N LYS A 57 1.76 19.79 -12.96
CA LYS A 57 2.45 19.99 -11.69
C LYS A 57 1.74 19.14 -10.65
N ILE A 58 2.46 18.18 -10.08
CA ILE A 58 1.94 17.24 -9.06
C ILE A 58 2.77 17.43 -7.81
N ASN A 59 2.13 17.78 -6.70
CA ASN A 59 2.76 17.81 -5.38
C ASN A 59 2.14 16.73 -4.51
N ILE A 60 2.97 15.92 -3.86
CA ILE A 60 2.57 14.89 -2.92
C ILE A 60 3.06 15.28 -1.53
N GLN A 61 2.14 15.61 -0.63
CA GLN A 61 2.43 15.80 0.78
C GLN A 61 2.50 14.44 1.45
N LYS A 62 3.73 14.03 1.78
CA LYS A 62 4.01 12.72 2.36
C LYS A 62 3.73 12.69 3.86
N ASN A 63 2.62 12.07 4.23
CA ASN A 63 2.24 11.76 5.61
C ASN A 63 2.47 10.27 5.93
N ILE A 64 2.63 9.42 4.90
CA ILE A 64 2.97 8.00 5.02
C ILE A 64 4.47 7.82 4.77
N PRO A 65 5.21 7.18 5.69
CA PRO A 65 6.64 6.95 5.52
C PRO A 65 6.95 6.11 4.28
N HIS A 66 7.99 6.52 3.54
CA HIS A 66 8.49 5.74 2.41
C HIS A 66 9.21 4.47 2.90
N GLY A 67 8.99 3.33 2.21
CA GLY A 67 9.62 2.06 2.57
C GLY A 67 9.19 1.49 3.93
N SER A 68 7.97 1.80 4.36
CA SER A 68 7.42 1.37 5.65
C SER A 68 6.53 0.13 5.57
N GLY A 69 6.20 -0.37 4.38
CA GLY A 69 5.23 -1.45 4.19
C GLY A 69 3.77 -1.02 4.29
N LEU A 70 3.48 0.29 4.40
CA LEU A 70 2.11 0.82 4.52
C LEU A 70 1.42 1.07 3.17
N GLY A 71 2.06 0.75 2.04
CA GLY A 71 1.45 0.85 0.72
C GLY A 71 1.23 2.28 0.18
N GLY A 72 1.79 3.32 0.83
CA GLY A 72 1.54 4.72 0.47
C GLY A 72 1.89 5.07 -0.98
N GLY A 73 2.98 4.52 -1.54
CA GLY A 73 3.33 4.73 -2.94
C GLY A 73 2.33 4.12 -3.93
N SER A 74 1.84 2.91 -3.63
CA SER A 74 0.83 2.21 -4.44
C SER A 74 -0.53 2.89 -4.37
N SER A 75 -0.93 3.37 -3.18
CA SER A 75 -2.15 4.15 -2.99
C SER A 75 -2.10 5.46 -3.80
N ASN A 76 -1.00 6.22 -3.69
CA ASN A 76 -0.83 7.46 -4.45
C ASN A 76 -0.92 7.22 -5.97
N ALA A 77 -0.30 6.15 -6.47
CA ALA A 77 -0.37 5.80 -7.89
C ALA A 77 -1.80 5.47 -8.34
N ALA A 78 -2.53 4.70 -7.53
CA ALA A 78 -3.92 4.36 -7.81
C ALA A 78 -4.82 5.60 -7.82
N ASP A 79 -4.66 6.50 -6.85
CA ASP A 79 -5.43 7.74 -6.76
C ASP A 79 -5.12 8.68 -7.94
N VAL A 80 -3.86 8.81 -8.35
CA VAL A 80 -3.48 9.60 -9.54
C VAL A 80 -4.07 9.00 -10.81
N LEU A 81 -4.02 7.68 -10.97
CA LEU A 81 -4.61 7.00 -12.12
C LEU A 81 -6.14 7.19 -12.18
N ASN A 82 -6.82 7.02 -11.06
CA ASN A 82 -8.26 7.25 -10.94
C ASN A 82 -8.62 8.72 -11.20
N PHE A 83 -7.84 9.68 -10.68
CA PHE A 83 -8.02 11.10 -10.93
C PHE A 83 -7.94 11.40 -12.43
N PHE A 84 -6.91 10.94 -13.11
CA PHE A 84 -6.78 11.19 -14.55
C PHE A 84 -7.91 10.54 -15.34
N ASN A 85 -8.28 9.30 -15.01
CA ASN A 85 -9.37 8.64 -15.71
C ASN A 85 -10.71 9.39 -15.55
N SER A 86 -11.03 9.83 -14.33
CA SER A 86 -12.32 10.49 -14.04
C SER A 86 -12.33 11.97 -14.46
N LYS A 87 -11.34 12.75 -14.02
CA LYS A 87 -11.32 14.21 -14.22
C LYS A 87 -10.84 14.64 -15.60
N MET A 88 -9.96 13.84 -16.22
CA MET A 88 -9.48 14.09 -17.58
C MET A 88 -10.21 13.26 -18.64
N ARG A 89 -11.23 12.50 -18.23
CA ARG A 89 -12.13 11.71 -19.09
C ARG A 89 -11.39 10.80 -20.07
N LEU A 90 -10.38 10.04 -19.58
CA LEU A 90 -9.59 9.14 -20.42
C LEU A 90 -10.42 7.95 -20.98
N LYS A 91 -11.61 7.72 -20.42
CA LYS A 91 -12.53 6.64 -20.82
C LYS A 91 -11.92 5.23 -20.73
N LEU A 92 -10.91 5.06 -19.85
CA LEU A 92 -10.37 3.74 -19.59
C LEU A 92 -11.39 2.90 -18.82
N ASN A 93 -11.63 1.68 -19.27
CA ASN A 93 -12.47 0.72 -18.57
C ASN A 93 -11.71 0.11 -17.35
N LYS A 94 -12.43 -0.68 -16.54
CA LYS A 94 -11.86 -1.28 -15.31
C LYS A 94 -10.66 -2.16 -15.58
N ASP A 95 -10.67 -2.95 -16.64
CA ASP A 95 -9.58 -3.86 -16.97
C ASP A 95 -8.35 -3.12 -17.47
N GLU A 96 -8.52 -2.06 -18.22
CA GLU A 96 -7.42 -1.20 -18.67
C GLU A 96 -6.75 -0.50 -17.49
N ILE A 97 -7.53 0.07 -16.57
CA ILE A 97 -7.02 0.67 -15.32
C ILE A 97 -6.26 -0.37 -14.51
N LYS A 98 -6.81 -1.56 -14.34
CA LYS A 98 -6.18 -2.66 -13.61
C LYS A 98 -4.86 -3.08 -14.28
N LYS A 99 -4.82 -3.20 -15.61
CA LYS A 99 -3.60 -3.51 -16.37
C LYS A 99 -2.52 -2.44 -16.20
N ILE A 100 -2.88 -1.16 -16.20
CA ILE A 100 -1.94 -0.06 -15.95
C ILE A 100 -1.43 -0.14 -14.50
N ALA A 101 -2.33 -0.33 -13.52
CA ALA A 101 -1.97 -0.42 -12.12
C ALA A 101 -0.98 -1.55 -11.82
N TYR A 102 -1.15 -2.74 -12.39
CA TYR A 102 -0.19 -3.84 -12.28
C TYR A 102 1.19 -3.50 -12.85
N LYS A 103 1.26 -2.74 -13.95
CA LYS A 103 2.55 -2.29 -14.51
C LYS A 103 3.26 -1.26 -13.63
N VAL A 104 2.53 -0.52 -12.80
CA VAL A 104 3.11 0.41 -11.82
C VAL A 104 3.67 -0.33 -10.61
N GLY A 105 2.94 -1.34 -10.11
CA GLY A 105 3.36 -2.13 -8.98
C GLY A 105 2.29 -3.14 -8.57
N PHE A 106 2.74 -4.28 -8.01
CA PHE A 106 1.87 -5.41 -7.65
C PHE A 106 0.74 -5.02 -6.68
N ASP A 107 1.02 -4.10 -5.74
CA ASP A 107 0.03 -3.64 -4.75
C ASP A 107 -0.86 -2.50 -5.25
N THR A 108 -0.54 -1.87 -6.39
CA THR A 108 -1.32 -0.73 -6.90
C THR A 108 -2.76 -1.09 -7.22
N PRO A 109 -3.09 -2.25 -7.83
CA PRO A 109 -4.47 -2.64 -8.10
C PRO A 109 -5.33 -2.79 -6.86
N ILE A 110 -4.72 -3.14 -5.70
CA ILE A 110 -5.42 -3.23 -4.42
C ILE A 110 -6.02 -1.87 -4.05
N SER A 111 -5.27 -0.80 -4.29
CA SER A 111 -5.62 0.58 -3.92
C SER A 111 -6.58 1.29 -4.88
N LEU A 112 -6.91 0.69 -6.03
CA LEU A 112 -7.88 1.27 -6.97
C LEU A 112 -9.28 1.44 -6.38
N GLU A 113 -9.64 0.60 -5.41
CA GLU A 113 -10.89 0.69 -4.67
C GLU A 113 -10.61 0.68 -3.17
N LYS A 114 -11.25 1.59 -2.42
CA LYS A 114 -11.13 1.68 -0.94
C LYS A 114 -12.02 0.63 -0.26
N LYS A 115 -11.79 -0.63 -0.55
CA LYS A 115 -12.50 -1.77 0.03
C LYS A 115 -11.53 -2.73 0.70
N ASN A 116 -11.98 -3.39 1.77
CA ASN A 116 -11.23 -4.51 2.32
C ASN A 116 -10.99 -5.54 1.22
N THR A 117 -9.77 -6.02 1.12
CA THR A 117 -9.34 -6.81 -0.03
C THR A 117 -8.53 -8.01 0.45
N LEU A 118 -8.84 -9.17 -0.08
CA LEU A 118 -8.05 -10.36 -0.01
C LEU A 118 -7.34 -10.54 -1.36
N LEU A 119 -6.03 -10.73 -1.32
CA LEU A 119 -5.22 -11.06 -2.48
C LEU A 119 -4.93 -12.56 -2.42
N THR A 120 -5.33 -13.30 -3.43
CA THR A 120 -5.20 -14.76 -3.49
C THR A 120 -4.57 -15.22 -4.78
N GLY A 121 -4.21 -16.50 -4.85
CA GLY A 121 -3.71 -17.12 -6.07
C GLY A 121 -2.31 -16.68 -6.50
N LYS A 122 -1.68 -17.47 -7.36
CA LYS A 122 -0.33 -17.19 -7.91
C LYS A 122 -0.29 -15.91 -8.76
N ARG A 123 -1.42 -15.50 -9.33
CA ARG A 123 -1.53 -14.31 -10.21
C ARG A 123 -2.00 -13.06 -9.47
N GLY A 124 -2.18 -13.12 -8.16
CA GLY A 124 -2.67 -11.98 -7.38
C GLY A 124 -4.13 -11.64 -7.67
N GLU A 125 -5.02 -12.64 -7.59
CA GLU A 125 -6.45 -12.44 -7.72
C GLU A 125 -6.98 -11.56 -6.59
N ILE A 126 -7.75 -10.54 -6.96
CA ILE A 126 -8.27 -9.54 -6.02
C ILE A 126 -9.73 -9.86 -5.71
N LEU A 127 -9.98 -10.28 -4.47
CA LEU A 127 -11.32 -10.43 -3.94
C LEU A 127 -11.66 -9.22 -3.05
N ARG A 128 -12.69 -8.46 -3.44
CA ARG A 128 -13.18 -7.31 -2.69
C ARG A 128 -14.22 -7.76 -1.68
N LEU A 129 -14.00 -7.40 -0.42
CA LEU A 129 -14.94 -7.69 0.66
C LEU A 129 -15.90 -6.52 0.80
N ASN A 130 -17.21 -6.80 0.79
CA ASN A 130 -18.25 -5.77 0.96
C ASN A 130 -18.44 -5.37 2.43
N GLN A 131 -18.03 -6.23 3.36
CA GLN A 131 -18.15 -5.97 4.79
C GLN A 131 -17.19 -4.85 5.23
N LYS A 132 -17.69 -3.94 6.03
CA LYS A 132 -16.92 -2.87 6.67
C LYS A 132 -16.81 -3.17 8.16
N PHE A 133 -15.61 -3.43 8.63
CA PHE A 133 -15.31 -3.61 10.03
C PHE A 133 -14.47 -2.44 10.54
N ARG A 134 -14.88 -1.85 11.68
CA ARG A 134 -14.05 -0.88 12.39
C ARG A 134 -13.09 -1.63 13.32
N LEU A 135 -11.80 -1.52 13.04
CA LEU A 135 -10.74 -2.07 13.88
C LEU A 135 -9.95 -0.93 14.51
N ASN A 136 -9.61 -1.07 15.78
CA ASN A 136 -8.68 -0.17 16.45
C ASN A 136 -7.26 -0.61 16.12
N ILE A 137 -6.54 0.22 15.38
CA ILE A 137 -5.23 -0.11 14.83
C ILE A 137 -4.19 0.88 15.36
N LEU A 138 -3.21 0.40 16.10
CA LEU A 138 -2.00 1.15 16.40
C LEU A 138 -0.98 0.90 15.29
N ILE A 139 -0.39 1.98 14.75
CA ILE A 139 0.69 1.91 13.76
C ILE A 139 1.94 2.55 14.37
N VAL A 140 3.02 1.79 14.45
CA VAL A 140 4.32 2.28 14.94
C VAL A 140 5.33 2.23 13.80
N TYR A 141 5.86 3.38 13.42
CA TYR A 141 6.94 3.47 12.44
C TYR A 141 8.29 3.68 13.15
N PRO A 142 9.21 2.72 13.08
CA PRO A 142 10.49 2.76 13.81
C PRO A 142 11.52 3.72 13.22
N ASN A 143 11.14 4.53 12.25
CA ASN A 143 12.02 5.43 11.48
C ASN A 143 13.17 4.69 10.75
N VAL A 144 12.86 3.50 10.25
CA VAL A 144 13.78 2.65 9.49
C VAL A 144 13.16 2.32 8.14
N ILE A 145 13.91 2.48 7.07
CA ILE A 145 13.48 2.10 5.71
C ILE A 145 13.90 0.65 5.45
N CYS A 146 12.92 -0.23 5.24
CA CYS A 146 13.16 -1.61 4.83
C CYS A 146 13.15 -1.72 3.31
N SER A 147 14.21 -2.31 2.75
CA SER A 147 14.27 -2.61 1.33
C SER A 147 13.40 -3.83 1.01
N THR A 148 12.23 -3.62 0.44
CA THR A 148 11.33 -4.70 -0.01
C THR A 148 12.06 -5.72 -0.87
N LYS A 149 12.87 -5.26 -1.85
CA LYS A 149 13.67 -6.13 -2.71
C LYS A 149 14.61 -7.04 -1.89
N LYS A 150 15.33 -6.45 -0.91
CA LYS A 150 16.26 -7.21 -0.05
C LYS A 150 15.51 -8.24 0.80
N ILE A 151 14.38 -7.88 1.38
CA ILE A 151 13.57 -8.77 2.22
C ILE A 151 13.06 -9.95 1.40
N TYR A 152 12.42 -9.70 0.25
CA TYR A 152 11.92 -10.78 -0.62
C TYR A 152 13.04 -11.70 -1.13
N ALA A 153 14.18 -11.14 -1.55
CA ALA A 153 15.32 -11.92 -2.04
C ALA A 153 15.93 -12.85 -0.98
N ASN A 154 15.78 -12.52 0.31
CA ASN A 154 16.31 -13.31 1.42
C ASN A 154 15.24 -14.15 2.14
N ASN A 155 13.98 -14.05 1.77
CA ASN A 155 12.93 -14.88 2.33
C ASN A 155 12.88 -16.23 1.60
N LYS A 156 13.21 -17.29 2.34
CA LYS A 156 13.32 -18.65 1.76
C LYS A 156 12.03 -19.46 1.86
N LYS A 157 11.09 -19.05 2.69
CA LYS A 157 9.86 -19.81 2.97
C LYS A 157 8.66 -18.91 2.81
N PHE A 158 7.71 -19.35 1.99
CA PHE A 158 6.40 -18.76 1.85
C PHE A 158 5.35 -19.79 2.24
N THR A 159 4.33 -19.35 2.94
CA THR A 159 3.18 -20.19 3.28
C THR A 159 2.46 -20.60 2.01
N PHE A 160 2.07 -21.85 1.92
CA PHE A 160 1.27 -22.32 0.79
C PHE A 160 -0.08 -21.63 0.79
N LEU A 161 -0.46 -21.12 -0.39
CA LEU A 161 -1.77 -20.54 -0.60
C LEU A 161 -2.83 -21.62 -0.41
N ARG A 162 -3.69 -21.49 0.59
CA ARG A 162 -4.89 -22.28 0.71
C ARG A 162 -5.93 -21.73 -0.27
N PRO A 163 -6.51 -22.53 -1.17
CA PRO A 163 -7.62 -22.10 -1.98
C PRO A 163 -8.76 -21.67 -1.04
N GLN A 164 -9.14 -20.40 -1.09
CA GLN A 164 -10.29 -19.89 -0.33
C GLN A 164 -11.40 -19.57 -1.31
N SER A 165 -12.08 -20.59 -1.81
CA SER A 165 -13.20 -20.47 -2.74
C SER A 165 -14.40 -19.71 -2.12
N ASN A 166 -14.54 -19.72 -0.78
CA ASN A 166 -15.64 -19.10 -0.06
C ASN A 166 -15.16 -18.31 1.16
N PHE A 167 -14.32 -17.27 0.92
CA PHE A 167 -13.89 -16.40 2.00
C PHE A 167 -15.04 -15.48 2.40
N PHE A 168 -15.78 -15.87 3.43
CA PHE A 168 -16.86 -15.09 4.01
C PHE A 168 -16.65 -14.88 5.50
N ILE A 169 -16.47 -13.63 5.90
CA ILE A 169 -16.32 -13.24 7.29
C ILE A 169 -17.61 -12.56 7.74
N LYS A 170 -18.36 -13.21 8.64
CA LYS A 170 -19.67 -12.75 9.09
C LYS A 170 -19.58 -11.54 10.01
N ASP A 171 -18.61 -11.50 10.90
CA ASP A 171 -18.52 -10.50 11.97
C ASP A 171 -17.07 -10.10 12.28
N LYS A 172 -16.93 -9.06 13.12
CA LYS A 172 -15.63 -8.51 13.53
C LYS A 172 -14.76 -9.53 14.29
N ASN A 173 -15.35 -10.35 15.15
CA ASN A 173 -14.59 -11.29 15.98
C ASN A 173 -13.97 -12.38 15.10
N LYS A 174 -14.74 -12.94 14.17
CA LYS A 174 -14.21 -13.90 13.19
C LYS A 174 -13.11 -13.31 12.31
N LEU A 175 -13.21 -12.01 11.95
CA LEU A 175 -12.12 -11.32 11.26
C LEU A 175 -10.86 -11.25 12.14
N ILE A 176 -11.01 -10.89 13.40
CA ILE A 176 -9.87 -10.81 14.34
C ILE A 176 -9.23 -12.17 14.52
N ASP A 177 -10.02 -13.23 14.74
CA ASP A 177 -9.52 -14.60 14.89
C ASP A 177 -8.81 -15.09 13.63
N PHE A 178 -9.40 -14.82 12.46
CA PHE A 178 -8.72 -15.11 11.18
C PHE A 178 -7.39 -14.38 11.09
N LEU A 179 -7.39 -13.06 11.29
CA LEU A 179 -6.17 -12.26 11.23
C LEU A 179 -5.13 -12.67 12.28
N LYS A 180 -5.54 -13.10 13.47
CA LYS A 180 -4.65 -13.56 14.55
C LYS A 180 -3.92 -14.85 14.18
N ASN A 181 -4.59 -15.73 13.45
CA ASN A 181 -4.03 -17.01 13.01
C ASN A 181 -3.16 -16.91 11.76
N GLU A 182 -3.26 -15.82 11.00
CA GLU A 182 -2.41 -15.58 9.84
C GLU A 182 -1.04 -15.01 10.26
N ASN A 183 0.00 -15.35 9.51
CA ASN A 183 1.36 -14.86 9.73
C ASN A 183 1.81 -13.97 8.57
N ASN A 184 2.77 -13.10 8.84
CA ASN A 184 3.50 -12.41 7.79
C ASN A 184 4.82 -13.15 7.52
N ASP A 185 4.90 -13.86 6.40
CA ASP A 185 6.07 -14.67 6.03
C ASP A 185 7.37 -13.87 5.98
N LEU A 186 7.28 -12.57 5.73
CA LEU A 186 8.44 -11.68 5.64
C LEU A 186 8.95 -11.24 7.03
N GLU A 187 8.17 -11.42 8.10
CA GLU A 187 8.48 -10.87 9.43
C GLU A 187 9.78 -11.42 9.99
N LYS A 188 10.00 -12.72 9.92
CA LYS A 188 11.24 -13.36 10.41
C LYS A 188 12.47 -12.82 9.69
N THR A 189 12.37 -12.69 8.37
CA THR A 189 13.46 -12.15 7.53
C THR A 189 13.68 -10.67 7.83
N THR A 190 12.62 -9.89 7.99
CA THR A 190 12.71 -8.47 8.32
C THR A 190 13.36 -8.25 9.69
N ILE A 191 12.96 -9.01 10.71
CA ILE A 191 13.57 -8.96 12.04
C ILE A 191 15.05 -9.32 12.03
N LYS A 192 15.46 -10.28 11.18
CA LYS A 192 16.88 -10.63 11.03
C LYS A 192 17.74 -9.45 10.56
N PHE A 193 17.25 -8.67 9.61
CA PHE A 193 17.96 -7.49 9.10
C PHE A 193 17.77 -6.24 9.95
N TYR A 194 16.66 -6.15 10.69
CA TYR A 194 16.27 -4.99 11.49
C TYR A 194 15.79 -5.42 12.89
N PRO A 195 16.69 -5.83 13.80
CA PRO A 195 16.34 -6.42 15.12
C PRO A 195 15.48 -5.52 16.02
N LYS A 196 15.58 -4.19 15.85
CA LYS A 196 14.75 -3.20 16.54
C LYS A 196 13.24 -3.49 16.40
N ILE A 197 12.82 -4.04 15.26
CA ILE A 197 11.43 -4.34 14.94
C ILE A 197 10.86 -5.38 15.92
N ARG A 198 11.66 -6.38 16.32
CA ARG A 198 11.24 -7.39 17.31
C ARG A 198 10.82 -6.75 18.63
N LYS A 199 11.62 -5.80 19.14
CA LYS A 199 11.31 -5.12 20.41
C LYS A 199 9.99 -4.35 20.32
N ILE A 200 9.72 -3.69 19.19
CA ILE A 200 8.49 -2.94 18.97
C ILE A 200 7.28 -3.88 18.90
N ILE A 201 7.36 -4.98 18.16
CA ILE A 201 6.29 -5.97 18.08
C ILE A 201 5.99 -6.54 19.47
N SER A 202 7.03 -6.96 20.22
CA SER A 202 6.87 -7.49 21.57
C SER A 202 6.25 -6.46 22.51
N PHE A 203 6.68 -5.20 22.43
CA PHE A 203 6.11 -4.12 23.25
C PHE A 203 4.64 -3.86 22.91
N ILE A 204 4.27 -3.79 21.63
CA ILE A 204 2.87 -3.63 21.23
C ILE A 204 2.02 -4.81 21.74
N LYS A 205 2.56 -6.03 21.58
CA LYS A 205 1.87 -7.27 21.96
C LYS A 205 1.61 -7.35 23.49
N SER A 206 2.49 -6.77 24.31
CA SER A 206 2.34 -6.77 25.77
C SER A 206 1.34 -5.75 26.30
N GLN A 207 0.81 -4.87 25.45
CA GLN A 207 -0.17 -3.86 25.89
C GLN A 207 -1.56 -4.46 26.10
N ASN A 208 -2.26 -3.97 27.12
CA ASN A 208 -3.61 -4.42 27.44
C ASN A 208 -4.55 -4.26 26.24
N GLY A 209 -5.39 -5.25 25.99
CA GLY A 209 -6.35 -5.26 24.89
C GLY A 209 -5.74 -5.54 23.51
N CYS A 210 -4.44 -5.83 23.40
CA CYS A 210 -3.82 -6.18 22.15
C CYS A 210 -4.18 -7.63 21.74
N TYR A 211 -4.90 -7.78 20.64
CA TYR A 211 -5.19 -9.09 20.06
C TYR A 211 -3.96 -9.74 19.42
N PHE A 212 -3.23 -8.95 18.63
CA PHE A 212 -1.97 -9.36 18.01
C PHE A 212 -1.18 -8.15 17.51
N SER A 213 0.12 -8.37 17.29
CA SER A 213 1.03 -7.40 16.69
C SER A 213 1.94 -8.06 15.67
N ARG A 214 2.24 -7.37 14.57
CA ARG A 214 3.16 -7.81 13.50
C ARG A 214 3.62 -6.66 12.63
N ILE A 215 4.55 -6.90 11.71
CA ILE A 215 4.87 -5.94 10.65
C ILE A 215 3.77 -5.89 9.58
N THR A 216 3.68 -4.77 8.86
CA THR A 216 2.87 -4.69 7.64
C THR A 216 3.76 -4.78 6.40
N GLY A 217 3.34 -5.60 5.42
CA GLY A 217 4.11 -5.85 4.20
C GLY A 217 5.53 -6.35 4.52
N SER A 218 6.55 -5.76 3.91
CA SER A 218 7.96 -6.06 4.18
C SER A 218 8.56 -5.26 5.35
N GLY A 219 7.73 -4.58 6.11
CA GLY A 219 8.14 -3.66 7.18
C GLY A 219 8.55 -2.30 6.61
N SER A 220 9.00 -1.40 7.43
CA SER A 220 9.33 -1.51 8.87
C SER A 220 8.16 -1.20 9.83
N ALA A 221 7.05 -0.66 9.35
CA ALA A 221 5.93 -0.34 10.22
C ALA A 221 5.41 -1.61 10.90
N CYS A 222 5.18 -1.49 12.21
CA CYS A 222 4.53 -2.50 13.04
C CYS A 222 3.10 -2.07 13.31
N ILE A 223 2.20 -3.03 13.33
CA ILE A 223 0.79 -2.80 13.67
C ILE A 223 0.41 -3.63 14.89
N GLY A 224 -0.51 -3.08 15.68
CA GLY A 224 -1.26 -3.80 16.70
C GLY A 224 -2.74 -3.62 16.47
N ILE A 225 -3.51 -4.68 16.65
CA ILE A 225 -4.98 -4.63 16.63
C ILE A 225 -5.45 -4.75 18.08
N PHE A 226 -6.35 -3.86 18.46
CA PHE A 226 -6.79 -3.72 19.85
C PHE A 226 -8.30 -3.86 20.00
N SER A 227 -8.74 -4.31 21.20
CA SER A 227 -10.15 -4.35 21.58
C SER A 227 -10.73 -2.94 21.69
N ASN A 228 -10.03 -2.07 22.42
CA ASN A 228 -10.37 -0.66 22.69
C ASN A 228 -9.12 0.21 22.45
N MET A 229 -9.33 1.48 22.20
CA MET A 229 -8.30 2.54 22.30
C MET A 229 -8.72 3.50 23.38
#